data_fe8a6042fe3be7679e155656448e9752
#
_entry.id   fe8a6042fe3be7679e155656448e9752
#
_cell.length_a   1.000
_cell.length_b   1.000
_cell.length_c   1.000
_cell.angle_alpha   90.00
_cell.angle_beta   90.00
_cell.angle_gamma   90.00
#
_symmetry.space_group_name_H-M   'P 1'
#
loop_
_entity.id
_entity.type
_entity.pdbx_description
1 polymer ?
#
loop_
_entity_poly.entity_id
_entity_poly.type
_entity_poly.pdbx_seq_one_letter_code
_entity_poly.pdbx_strand_id
1 'polypeptide(L)'
;RFENNKIIKVREYFSMNAKMVSRHTKDGNQDIYSSSENDETTRTYRMLYSTKEHIYALYWGIANKDFGKTGKVCYILKFDWNGNLKEGFKVNNLLKNIAIDEISNCIYAVTYPEDERESILMKYEM
;
A
#
# COMPACT_ATOMS: atom_id res chain seq x y z
N ARG A 1 17.20 11.57 -5.13
CA ARG A 1 18.07 10.99 -4.10
C ARG A 1 17.81 9.50 -3.98
N PHE A 2 18.87 8.72 -3.88
CA PHE A 2 18.83 7.26 -3.72
C PHE A 2 19.31 6.89 -2.32
N GLU A 3 18.53 6.06 -1.60
CA GLU A 3 18.89 5.56 -0.27
C GLU A 3 18.73 4.05 -0.18
N ASN A 4 19.67 3.38 0.48
CA ASN A 4 19.59 1.97 0.81
C ASN A 4 18.98 1.80 2.21
N ASN A 5 17.96 0.97 2.31
CA ASN A 5 17.29 0.67 3.57
C ASN A 5 17.01 -0.83 3.73
N LYS A 6 16.88 -1.25 4.99
CA LYS A 6 16.49 -2.62 5.33
C LYS A 6 15.00 -2.71 5.59
N ILE A 7 14.40 -3.80 5.17
CA ILE A 7 13.01 -4.15 5.46
C ILE A 7 12.96 -5.12 6.63
N ILE A 8 11.94 -4.95 7.46
CA ILE A 8 11.64 -5.91 8.54
C ILE A 8 10.53 -6.84 8.03
N LYS A 9 10.82 -8.15 7.93
CA LYS A 9 9.79 -9.15 7.68
C LYS A 9 8.84 -9.22 8.87
N VAL A 10 7.55 -9.16 8.59
CA VAL A 10 6.51 -9.30 9.61
C VAL A 10 5.63 -10.51 9.31
N ARG A 11 5.23 -11.24 10.35
CA ARG A 11 4.33 -12.40 10.25
C ARG A 11 2.92 -12.08 10.76
N GLU A 12 2.61 -10.82 10.96
CA GLU A 12 1.31 -10.39 11.45
C GLU A 12 0.28 -10.42 10.33
N TYR A 13 -0.89 -10.98 10.61
CA TYR A 13 -2.03 -10.93 9.71
C TYR A 13 -2.71 -9.57 9.86
N PHE A 14 -2.95 -8.89 8.74
CA PHE A 14 -3.65 -7.62 8.74
C PHE A 14 -5.15 -7.86 8.59
N SER A 15 -5.91 -7.39 9.55
CA SER A 15 -7.35 -7.27 9.39
C SER A 15 -7.62 -6.04 8.52
N MET A 16 -8.12 -6.26 7.32
CA MET A 16 -8.46 -5.20 6.38
C MET A 16 -9.87 -4.69 6.64
N ASN A 17 -10.02 -3.85 7.65
CA ASN A 17 -11.27 -3.10 7.87
C ASN A 17 -11.23 -1.80 7.06
N ALA A 18 -11.44 -1.91 5.75
CA ALA A 18 -11.63 -0.73 4.92
C ALA A 18 -12.98 -0.09 5.26
N LYS A 19 -12.95 1.15 5.73
CA LYS A 19 -14.16 1.93 5.94
C LYS A 19 -14.45 2.75 4.69
N MET A 20 -15.58 2.52 4.06
CA MET A 20 -16.14 3.34 3.00
C MET A 20 -17.56 3.75 3.37
N VAL A 21 -17.92 4.98 3.04
CA VAL A 21 -19.31 5.42 3.15
C VAL A 21 -19.99 5.10 1.83
N SER A 22 -20.93 4.17 1.84
CA SER A 22 -21.80 3.87 0.72
C SER A 22 -23.18 4.49 0.93
N ARG A 23 -23.76 5.04 -0.12
CA ARG A 23 -25.13 5.53 -0.15
C ARG A 23 -25.90 4.84 -1.25
N HIS A 24 -27.12 4.45 -0.94
CA HIS A 24 -28.08 3.94 -1.90
C HIS A 24 -29.22 4.96 -1.99
N THR A 25 -29.51 5.45 -3.19
CA THR A 25 -30.63 6.34 -3.47
C THR A 25 -31.45 5.78 -4.61
N LYS A 26 -32.75 6.06 -4.61
CA LYS A 26 -33.65 5.76 -5.71
C LYS A 26 -33.98 7.03 -6.47
N ASP A 27 -33.81 6.99 -7.78
CA ASP A 27 -34.29 8.03 -8.69
C ASP A 27 -35.21 7.39 -9.72
N GLY A 28 -36.53 7.58 -9.52
CA GLY A 28 -37.55 6.90 -10.30
C GLY A 28 -37.47 5.38 -10.14
N ASN A 29 -37.24 4.66 -11.25
CA ASN A 29 -37.07 3.21 -11.28
C ASN A 29 -35.61 2.75 -11.23
N GLN A 30 -34.64 3.67 -11.06
CA GLN A 30 -33.22 3.34 -11.00
C GLN A 30 -32.71 3.35 -9.56
N ASP A 31 -31.97 2.31 -9.21
CA ASP A 31 -31.21 2.25 -7.97
C ASP A 31 -29.82 2.86 -8.24
N ILE A 32 -29.46 3.92 -7.51
CA ILE A 32 -28.18 4.58 -7.62
C ILE A 32 -27.34 4.25 -6.38
N TYR A 33 -26.21 3.59 -6.60
CA TYR A 33 -25.21 3.31 -5.57
C TYR A 33 -24.05 4.27 -5.74
N SER A 34 -23.75 5.02 -4.69
CA SER A 34 -22.59 5.91 -4.66
C SER A 34 -21.72 5.59 -3.46
N SER A 35 -20.42 5.72 -3.63
CA SER A 35 -19.46 5.69 -2.54
C SER A 35 -18.78 7.04 -2.42
N SER A 36 -18.58 7.50 -1.21
CA SER A 36 -17.84 8.73 -0.94
C SER A 36 -16.70 8.48 0.03
N GLU A 37 -15.61 9.21 -0.17
CA GLU A 37 -14.52 9.24 0.79
C GLU A 37 -14.80 10.30 1.85
N ASN A 38 -14.40 10.02 3.08
CA ASN A 38 -14.38 10.95 4.19
C ASN A 38 -13.09 10.76 5.01
N ASP A 39 -12.96 11.49 6.11
CA ASP A 39 -11.78 11.44 6.97
C ASP A 39 -11.51 10.04 7.58
N GLU A 40 -12.55 9.22 7.75
CA GLU A 40 -12.46 7.85 8.27
C GLU A 40 -12.19 6.80 7.18
N THR A 41 -12.30 7.18 5.91
CA THR A 41 -12.05 6.26 4.80
C THR A 41 -10.61 5.77 4.85
N THR A 42 -10.43 4.45 4.85
CA THR A 42 -9.11 3.84 4.90
C THR A 42 -8.55 3.66 3.49
N ARG A 43 -7.38 4.23 3.26
CA ARG A 43 -6.59 3.96 2.06
C ARG A 43 -5.92 2.60 2.22
N THR A 44 -6.32 1.65 1.40
CA THR A 44 -5.87 0.26 1.48
C THR A 44 -4.74 -0.02 0.51
N TYR A 45 -5.02 -0.79 -0.54
CA TYR A 45 -4.04 -1.08 -1.58
C TYR A 45 -3.81 0.11 -2.50
N ARG A 46 -2.54 0.40 -2.77
CA ARG A 46 -2.12 1.49 -3.66
C ARG A 46 -1.74 1.01 -5.04
N MET A 47 -1.07 -0.11 -5.11
CA MET A 47 -0.67 -0.70 -6.37
C MET A 47 -0.37 -2.19 -6.22
N LEU A 48 -0.35 -2.87 -7.35
CA LEU A 48 0.15 -4.23 -7.50
C LEU A 48 1.35 -4.21 -8.46
N TYR A 49 2.34 -5.03 -8.14
CA TYR A 49 3.46 -5.33 -9.01
C TYR A 49 3.56 -6.85 -9.16
N SER A 50 3.69 -7.35 -10.38
CA SER A 50 3.78 -8.78 -10.63
C SER A 50 5.11 -9.18 -11.24
N THR A 51 5.61 -10.32 -10.82
CA THR A 51 6.72 -11.05 -11.42
C THR A 51 6.19 -12.34 -12.04
N LYS A 52 7.07 -13.18 -12.55
CA LYS A 52 6.67 -14.52 -13.03
C LYS A 52 6.12 -15.39 -11.91
N GLU A 53 6.68 -15.26 -10.72
CA GLU A 53 6.43 -16.17 -9.58
C GLU A 53 5.43 -15.61 -8.59
N HIS A 54 5.35 -14.27 -8.42
CA HIS A 54 4.61 -13.66 -7.34
C HIS A 54 3.88 -12.36 -7.74
N ILE A 55 2.90 -12.01 -6.92
CA ILE A 55 2.22 -10.71 -6.91
C ILE A 55 2.61 -9.97 -5.63
N TYR A 56 3.04 -8.73 -5.77
CA TYR A 56 3.37 -7.84 -4.66
C TYR A 56 2.33 -6.73 -4.58
N ALA A 57 1.73 -6.56 -3.41
CA ALA A 57 0.73 -5.53 -3.16
C ALA A 57 1.27 -4.50 -2.18
N LEU A 58 1.29 -3.23 -2.59
CA LEU A 58 1.58 -2.12 -1.69
C LEU A 58 0.31 -1.75 -0.92
N TYR A 59 0.35 -1.93 0.39
CA TYR A 59 -0.77 -1.71 1.30
C TYR A 59 -0.45 -0.59 2.30
N TRP A 60 -1.29 0.43 2.37
CA TRP A 60 -1.11 1.55 3.29
C TRP A 60 -1.85 1.35 4.61
N GLY A 61 -3.13 1.02 4.58
CA GLY A 61 -3.95 0.83 5.77
C GLY A 61 -4.13 2.11 6.61
N ILE A 62 -4.13 3.28 5.97
CA ILE A 62 -4.14 4.59 6.63
C ILE A 62 -5.47 5.28 6.37
N ALA A 63 -6.11 5.81 7.44
CA ALA A 63 -7.29 6.66 7.28
C ALA A 63 -6.93 8.02 6.64
N ASN A 64 -7.86 8.58 5.89
CA ASN A 64 -7.64 9.87 5.22
C ASN A 64 -7.20 10.97 6.19
N LYS A 65 -7.82 11.04 7.38
CA LYS A 65 -7.45 11.99 8.44
C LYS A 65 -6.02 11.89 8.95
N ASP A 66 -5.38 10.71 8.76
CA ASP A 66 -4.02 10.45 9.20
C ASP A 66 -3.00 10.57 8.08
N PHE A 67 -3.47 10.75 6.85
CA PHE A 67 -2.59 10.98 5.71
C PHE A 67 -1.89 12.35 5.84
N GLY A 68 -0.57 12.38 5.72
CA GLY A 68 0.24 13.61 5.90
C GLY A 68 0.90 13.70 7.31
N LYS A 69 0.47 12.92 8.31
CA LYS A 69 1.12 12.89 9.64
C LYS A 69 2.42 12.08 9.62
N THR A 70 3.37 12.43 10.47
CA THR A 70 4.66 11.74 10.61
C THR A 70 4.54 10.33 11.20
N GLY A 71 5.59 9.52 11.05
CA GLY A 71 5.67 8.17 11.65
C GLY A 71 4.86 7.10 10.93
N LYS A 72 4.64 7.24 9.63
CA LYS A 72 3.84 6.30 8.85
C LYS A 72 4.61 5.09 8.42
N VAL A 73 3.90 3.99 8.43
CA VAL A 73 4.37 2.72 7.91
C VAL A 73 3.45 2.27 6.78
N CYS A 74 3.99 1.53 5.83
CA CYS A 74 3.21 0.76 4.87
C CYS A 74 3.73 -0.66 4.82
N TYR A 75 3.03 -1.50 4.10
CA TYR A 75 3.36 -2.91 3.98
C TYR A 75 3.44 -3.30 2.52
N ILE A 76 4.38 -4.18 2.19
CA ILE A 76 4.44 -4.84 0.90
C ILE A 76 4.11 -6.30 1.14
N LEU A 77 3.00 -6.76 0.58
CA LEU A 77 2.47 -8.11 0.77
C LEU A 77 2.79 -8.94 -0.47
N LYS A 78 3.46 -10.06 -0.29
CA LYS A 78 3.84 -11.00 -1.35
C LYS A 78 2.87 -12.17 -1.39
N PHE A 79 2.24 -12.37 -2.54
CA PHE A 79 1.30 -13.48 -2.79
C PHE A 79 1.84 -14.38 -3.88
N ASP A 80 1.47 -15.67 -3.83
CA ASP A 80 1.56 -16.52 -5.03
C ASP A 80 0.42 -16.22 -6.01
N TRP A 81 0.49 -16.80 -7.20
CA TRP A 81 -0.55 -16.62 -8.24
C TRP A 81 -1.90 -17.26 -7.89
N ASN A 82 -1.98 -18.07 -6.84
CA ASN A 82 -3.23 -18.60 -6.30
C ASN A 82 -3.87 -17.66 -5.25
N GLY A 83 -3.23 -16.53 -4.95
CA GLY A 83 -3.70 -15.55 -3.98
C GLY A 83 -3.31 -15.85 -2.53
N ASN A 84 -2.46 -16.84 -2.28
CA ASN A 84 -2.00 -17.13 -0.93
C ASN A 84 -0.91 -16.16 -0.51
N LEU A 85 -1.08 -15.54 0.66
CA LEU A 85 -0.06 -14.68 1.26
C LEU A 85 1.17 -15.50 1.66
N LYS A 86 2.33 -15.14 1.14
CA LYS A 86 3.62 -15.79 1.44
C LYS A 86 4.45 -15.04 2.44
N GLU A 87 4.59 -13.73 2.26
CA GLU A 87 5.41 -12.86 3.10
C GLU A 87 4.79 -11.47 3.21
N GLY A 88 5.10 -10.77 4.31
CA GLY A 88 4.80 -9.36 4.48
C GLY A 88 6.06 -8.60 4.89
N PHE A 89 6.25 -7.43 4.31
CA PHE A 89 7.37 -6.53 4.61
C PHE A 89 6.83 -5.22 5.16
N LYS A 90 7.25 -4.84 6.35
CA LYS A 90 6.92 -3.54 6.94
C LYS A 90 7.97 -2.51 6.53
N VAL A 91 7.52 -1.38 6.04
CA VAL A 91 8.36 -0.27 5.61
C VAL A 91 8.02 0.97 6.43
N ASN A 92 9.04 1.58 7.03
CA ASN A 92 8.87 2.76 7.88
C ASN A 92 8.76 4.08 7.08
N ASN A 93 8.34 3.99 5.84
CA ASN A 93 8.08 5.11 4.96
C ASN A 93 6.79 4.88 4.19
N LEU A 94 6.12 5.96 3.81
CA LEU A 94 4.97 5.86 2.93
C LEU A 94 5.46 5.80 1.48
N LEU A 95 5.22 4.68 0.82
CA LEU A 95 5.67 4.47 -0.55
C LEU A 95 4.59 4.87 -1.55
N LYS A 96 5.01 5.51 -2.66
CA LYS A 96 4.16 5.80 -3.83
C LYS A 96 4.04 4.61 -4.75
N ASN A 97 5.20 4.06 -5.12
CA ASN A 97 5.36 2.97 -6.08
C ASN A 97 6.43 2.00 -5.61
N ILE A 98 6.35 0.78 -6.12
CA ILE A 98 7.36 -0.27 -5.94
C ILE A 98 7.69 -0.93 -7.28
N ALA A 99 8.92 -1.42 -7.37
CA ALA A 99 9.38 -2.34 -8.41
C ALA A 99 10.22 -3.43 -7.75
N ILE A 100 10.04 -4.67 -8.18
CA ILE A 100 10.65 -5.84 -7.54
C ILE A 100 11.66 -6.48 -8.48
N ASP A 101 12.85 -6.74 -7.94
CA ASP A 101 13.87 -7.56 -8.57
C ASP A 101 14.07 -8.81 -7.70
N GLU A 102 13.41 -9.90 -8.07
CA GLU A 102 13.51 -11.18 -7.33
C GLU A 102 14.88 -11.85 -7.50
N ILE A 103 15.58 -11.57 -8.60
CA ILE A 103 16.92 -12.14 -8.85
C ILE A 103 17.92 -11.54 -7.86
N SER A 104 17.90 -10.23 -7.71
CA SER A 104 18.76 -9.52 -6.75
C SER A 104 18.18 -9.47 -5.34
N ASN A 105 16.99 -10.02 -5.14
CA ASN A 105 16.25 -10.01 -3.87
C ASN A 105 16.06 -8.61 -3.30
N CYS A 106 15.66 -7.68 -4.16
CA CYS A 106 15.54 -6.26 -3.85
C CYS A 106 14.18 -5.68 -4.23
N ILE A 107 13.74 -4.70 -3.43
CA ILE A 107 12.61 -3.82 -3.75
C ILE A 107 13.14 -2.41 -3.97
N TYR A 108 12.79 -1.83 -5.11
CA TYR A 108 12.99 -0.42 -5.38
C TYR A 108 11.67 0.32 -5.15
N ALA A 109 11.70 1.44 -4.46
CA ALA A 109 10.49 2.16 -4.11
C ALA A 109 10.68 3.67 -4.17
N VAL A 110 9.62 4.38 -4.54
CA VAL A 110 9.55 5.83 -4.47
C VAL A 110 8.73 6.23 -3.26
N THR A 111 9.28 7.08 -2.40
CA THR A 111 8.60 7.55 -1.19
C THR A 111 7.77 8.80 -1.44
N TYR A 112 6.79 9.07 -0.55
CA TYR A 112 6.29 10.41 -0.35
C TYR A 112 7.30 11.19 0.51
N PRO A 113 7.76 12.37 0.06
CA PRO A 113 8.65 13.19 0.87
C PRO A 113 7.89 13.74 2.08
N GLU A 114 8.60 13.88 3.19
CA GLU A 114 8.03 14.49 4.40
C GLU A 114 7.81 16.01 4.23
N ASP A 115 8.64 16.64 3.39
CA ASP A 115 8.67 18.10 3.14
C ASP A 115 8.16 18.53 1.77
N GLU A 116 7.51 17.64 1.03
CA GLU A 116 6.92 17.84 -0.31
C GLU A 116 7.90 18.25 -1.44
N ARG A 117 9.21 18.36 -1.18
CA ARG A 117 10.15 18.89 -2.17
C ARG A 117 10.76 17.86 -3.09
N GLU A 118 11.09 16.68 -2.60
CA GLU A 118 11.70 15.63 -3.42
C GLU A 118 11.18 14.24 -3.10
N SER A 119 10.87 13.46 -4.15
CA SER A 119 10.65 12.03 -4.01
C SER A 119 12.00 11.34 -3.90
N ILE A 120 12.13 10.42 -2.94
CA ILE A 120 13.34 9.66 -2.72
C ILE A 120 13.17 8.27 -3.33
N LEU A 121 14.15 7.86 -4.14
CA LEU A 121 14.23 6.47 -4.61
C LEU A 121 15.00 5.66 -3.58
N MET A 122 14.35 4.65 -3.03
CA MET A 122 14.89 3.77 -2.00
C MET A 122 15.08 2.37 -2.54
N LYS A 123 16.13 1.71 -2.07
CA LYS A 123 16.36 0.29 -2.28
C LYS A 123 16.25 -0.43 -0.94
N TYR A 124 15.50 -1.52 -0.92
CA TYR A 124 15.37 -2.41 0.22
C TYR A 124 15.84 -3.81 -0.16
N GLU A 125 16.56 -4.49 0.72
CA GLU A 125 16.91 -5.90 0.58
C GLU A 125 15.84 -6.75 1.30
N MET A 126 15.28 -7.72 0.58
CA MET A 126 14.25 -8.62 1.10
C MET A 126 14.81 -9.74 1.98
#